data_e7422b809caab851e2b79ab089a90a05
#
_entry.id   e7422b809caab851e2b79ab089a90a05
#
_cell.length_a   1.000
_cell.length_b   1.000
_cell.length_c   1.000
_cell.angle_alpha   90.00
_cell.angle_beta   90.00
_cell.angle_gamma   90.00
#
_symmetry.space_group_name_H-M   'P 1'
#
loop_
_entity.id
_entity.type
_entity.pdbx_description
1 polymer ?
#
loop_
_entity_poly.entity_id
_entity_poly.type
_entity_poly.pdbx_seq_one_letter_code
_entity_poly.pdbx_strand_id
1 'polypeptide(L)'
;TYPEIWLQERFLDLHNVFLSFEGSMYISICLGLIDNTTGVLYYVNAEHPWTVLYRDGKASFLEQELSLRKIGTPDQEDQLYIRIFNLMPGDVIITGSDGRDDLVLRNQDGVEFIQEDEQQFLMRVEEGDGKLSRIAQRVKETGALMDDFSLLRISFDESLTETELPKEIPDQV
;
A
#
# COMPACT_ATOMS: atom_id res chain seq x y z
N THR A 1 0.95 -5.80 -23.89
CA THR A 1 1.45 -4.54 -23.27
C THR A 1 2.39 -4.93 -22.14
N TYR A 2 3.56 -4.34 -22.08
CA TYR A 2 4.50 -4.56 -20.99
C TYR A 2 3.96 -3.87 -19.74
N PRO A 3 3.99 -4.52 -18.55
CA PRO A 3 3.44 -3.97 -17.31
C PRO A 3 3.96 -2.58 -16.98
N GLU A 4 5.25 -2.35 -17.19
CA GLU A 4 5.90 -1.06 -16.92
C GLU A 4 5.35 0.06 -17.80
N ILE A 5 5.14 -0.20 -19.08
CA ILE A 5 4.57 0.79 -20.02
C ILE A 5 3.14 1.13 -19.60
N TRP A 6 2.35 0.12 -19.26
CA TRP A 6 0.98 0.33 -18.80
C TRP A 6 0.93 1.19 -17.52
N LEU A 7 1.78 0.88 -16.52
CA LEU A 7 1.86 1.65 -15.28
C LEU A 7 2.28 3.08 -15.54
N GLN A 8 3.27 3.29 -16.41
CA GLN A 8 3.76 4.62 -16.79
C GLN A 8 2.64 5.44 -17.46
N GLU A 9 1.95 4.87 -18.43
CA GLU A 9 0.85 5.56 -19.11
C GLU A 9 -0.28 5.91 -18.14
N ARG A 10 -0.70 4.98 -17.29
CA ARG A 10 -1.79 5.23 -16.32
C ARG A 10 -1.40 6.24 -15.26
N PHE A 11 -0.17 6.20 -14.78
CA PHE A 11 0.34 7.21 -13.87
C PHE A 11 0.31 8.61 -14.50
N LEU A 12 0.83 8.74 -15.72
CA LEU A 12 0.87 10.02 -16.45
C LEU A 12 -0.55 10.54 -16.76
N ASP A 13 -1.47 9.66 -17.13
CA ASP A 13 -2.87 10.06 -17.34
C ASP A 13 -3.47 10.66 -16.07
N LEU A 14 -3.31 10.00 -14.92
CA LEU A 14 -3.77 10.51 -13.63
C LEU A 14 -3.05 11.83 -13.27
N HIS A 15 -1.74 11.87 -13.44
CA HIS A 15 -0.95 13.06 -13.14
C HIS A 15 -1.43 14.28 -13.94
N ASN A 16 -1.66 14.14 -15.24
CA ASN A 16 -2.16 15.20 -16.10
C ASN A 16 -3.55 15.69 -15.68
N VAL A 17 -4.44 14.77 -15.27
CA VAL A 17 -5.75 15.16 -14.74
C VAL A 17 -5.59 16.03 -13.49
N PHE A 18 -4.73 15.64 -12.56
CA PHE A 18 -4.53 16.39 -11.31
C PHE A 18 -3.76 17.69 -11.51
N LEU A 19 -2.86 17.77 -12.48
CA LEU A 19 -2.21 19.04 -12.87
C LEU A 19 -3.23 20.08 -13.33
N SER A 20 -4.34 19.67 -13.96
CA SER A 20 -5.39 20.59 -14.42
C SER A 20 -6.11 21.33 -13.28
N PHE A 21 -5.95 20.90 -12.04
CA PHE A 21 -6.46 21.59 -10.84
C PHE A 21 -5.54 22.69 -10.32
N GLU A 22 -4.44 23.01 -11.03
CA GLU A 22 -3.53 24.13 -10.75
C GLU A 22 -3.05 24.19 -9.29
N GLY A 23 -2.76 23.02 -8.70
CA GLY A 23 -2.26 22.90 -7.33
C GLY A 23 -3.33 22.96 -6.23
N SER A 24 -4.63 23.02 -6.59
CA SER A 24 -5.71 22.96 -5.59
C SER A 24 -6.04 21.55 -5.13
N MET A 25 -5.53 20.51 -5.80
CA MET A 25 -5.80 19.12 -5.49
C MET A 25 -4.57 18.24 -5.80
N TYR A 26 -4.23 17.40 -4.84
CA TYR A 26 -3.17 16.39 -4.94
C TYR A 26 -3.69 15.05 -4.44
N ILE A 27 -3.10 13.97 -4.93
CA ILE A 27 -3.42 12.62 -4.45
C ILE A 27 -2.14 11.82 -4.20
N SER A 28 -2.06 11.17 -3.05
CA SER A 28 -1.11 10.10 -2.79
C SER A 28 -1.67 8.78 -3.30
N ILE A 29 -0.86 7.98 -3.98
CA ILE A 29 -1.33 6.71 -4.56
C ILE A 29 -0.21 5.67 -4.61
N CYS A 30 -0.58 4.42 -4.34
CA CYS A 30 0.19 3.25 -4.72
C CYS A 30 -0.56 2.55 -5.88
N LEU A 31 0.06 2.49 -7.06
CA LEU A 31 -0.48 1.84 -8.25
C LEU A 31 0.39 0.65 -8.61
N GLY A 32 -0.20 -0.54 -8.76
CA GLY A 32 0.57 -1.75 -9.02
C GLY A 32 -0.16 -2.78 -9.86
N LEU A 33 0.62 -3.68 -10.43
CA LEU A 33 0.20 -4.88 -11.15
C LEU A 33 0.93 -6.08 -10.56
N ILE A 34 0.21 -7.18 -10.35
CA ILE A 34 0.80 -8.45 -9.95
C ILE A 34 0.53 -9.48 -11.05
N ASP A 35 1.59 -10.10 -11.54
CA ASP A 35 1.47 -11.29 -12.37
C ASP A 35 1.18 -12.49 -11.46
N ASN A 36 -0.04 -12.98 -11.52
CA ASN A 36 -0.50 -14.10 -10.69
C ASN A 36 0.24 -15.42 -10.95
N THR A 37 0.87 -15.55 -12.14
CA THR A 37 1.57 -16.77 -12.53
C THR A 37 3.00 -16.78 -11.99
N THR A 38 3.66 -15.63 -12.04
CA THR A 38 5.09 -15.52 -11.71
C THR A 38 5.35 -14.87 -10.35
N GLY A 39 4.34 -14.22 -9.76
CA GLY A 39 4.49 -13.44 -8.53
C GLY A 39 5.22 -12.13 -8.70
N VAL A 40 5.45 -11.66 -9.93
CA VAL A 40 6.12 -10.39 -10.14
C VAL A 40 5.16 -9.23 -9.86
N LEU A 41 5.50 -8.40 -8.89
CA LEU A 41 4.84 -7.14 -8.58
C LEU A 41 5.59 -5.99 -9.27
N TYR A 42 4.86 -5.25 -10.09
CA TYR A 42 5.29 -3.98 -10.67
C TYR A 42 4.49 -2.88 -10.00
N TYR A 43 5.14 -1.86 -9.43
CA TYR A 43 4.39 -0.81 -8.75
C TYR A 43 5.13 0.53 -8.73
N VAL A 44 4.36 1.58 -8.50
CA VAL A 44 4.83 2.93 -8.18
C VAL A 44 4.14 3.40 -6.89
N ASN A 45 4.88 4.13 -6.08
CA ASN A 45 4.37 4.78 -4.88
C ASN A 45 4.63 6.28 -4.99
N ALA A 46 3.56 7.07 -5.08
CA ALA A 46 3.58 8.52 -5.16
C ALA A 46 3.17 9.13 -3.81
N GLU A 47 4.14 9.22 -2.89
CA GLU A 47 3.97 9.78 -1.54
C GLU A 47 2.79 9.18 -0.76
N HIS A 48 2.50 7.89 -1.01
CA HIS A 48 1.55 7.10 -0.24
C HIS A 48 2.30 6.40 0.89
N PRO A 49 1.68 6.12 2.05
CA PRO A 49 2.29 5.34 3.12
C PRO A 49 2.95 4.06 2.61
N TRP A 50 4.16 3.78 3.08
CA TRP A 50 4.98 2.73 2.50
C TRP A 50 4.33 1.35 2.57
N THR A 51 4.52 0.60 1.50
CA THR A 51 3.97 -0.75 1.36
C THR A 51 4.75 -1.74 2.22
N VAL A 52 4.05 -2.54 3.00
CA VAL A 52 4.66 -3.54 3.87
C VAL A 52 4.65 -4.91 3.20
N LEU A 53 5.80 -5.56 3.17
CA LEU A 53 5.95 -6.99 2.94
C LEU A 53 5.97 -7.71 4.28
N TYR A 54 5.10 -8.69 4.45
CA TYR A 54 5.17 -9.65 5.55
C TYR A 54 5.53 -11.03 5.00
N ARG A 55 6.70 -11.53 5.40
CA ARG A 55 7.30 -12.79 4.97
C ARG A 55 7.91 -13.50 6.16
N ASP A 56 7.63 -14.78 6.33
CA ASP A 56 8.22 -15.63 7.39
C ASP A 56 8.14 -15.03 8.80
N GLY A 57 7.02 -14.41 9.13
CA GLY A 57 6.79 -13.79 10.44
C GLY A 57 7.45 -12.42 10.62
N LYS A 58 8.07 -11.86 9.58
CA LYS A 58 8.75 -10.56 9.61
C LYS A 58 8.12 -9.56 8.67
N ALA A 59 8.02 -8.32 9.14
CA ALA A 59 7.53 -7.20 8.35
C ALA A 59 8.68 -6.26 7.95
N SER A 60 8.66 -5.80 6.71
CA SER A 60 9.60 -4.82 6.17
C SER A 60 8.91 -3.94 5.16
N PHE A 61 9.41 -2.72 4.94
CA PHE A 61 8.94 -1.90 3.83
C PHE A 61 9.54 -2.35 2.51
N LEU A 62 8.75 -2.29 1.44
CA LEU A 62 9.24 -2.48 0.08
C LEU A 62 10.02 -1.25 -0.41
N GLU A 63 9.62 -0.07 0.03
CA GLU A 63 10.29 1.19 -0.25
C GLU A 63 11.43 1.44 0.74
N GLN A 64 12.50 2.11 0.26
CA GLN A 64 13.62 2.55 1.09
C GLN A 64 13.79 4.07 1.07
N GLU A 65 13.14 4.72 0.12
CA GLU A 65 13.20 6.17 -0.09
C GLU A 65 11.95 6.68 -0.79
N LEU A 66 11.63 7.95 -0.56
CA LEU A 66 10.58 8.64 -1.29
C LEU A 66 11.09 8.98 -2.70
N SER A 67 10.53 8.33 -3.73
CA SER A 67 10.96 8.53 -5.12
C SER A 67 10.04 9.42 -5.94
N LEU A 68 8.77 9.54 -5.56
CA LEU A 68 7.77 10.33 -6.28
C LEU A 68 6.93 11.14 -5.30
N ARG A 69 6.65 12.40 -5.69
CA ARG A 69 5.71 13.27 -4.98
C ARG A 69 4.27 12.90 -5.33
N LYS A 70 3.31 13.46 -4.58
CA LYS A 70 1.88 13.30 -4.86
C LYS A 70 1.54 13.64 -6.30
N ILE A 71 0.64 12.88 -6.89
CA ILE A 71 0.09 13.16 -8.22
C ILE A 71 -0.50 14.57 -8.23
N GLY A 72 -0.23 15.32 -9.32
CA GLY A 72 -0.62 16.73 -9.46
C GLY A 72 0.43 17.74 -8.96
N THR A 73 1.56 17.28 -8.41
CA THR A 73 2.66 18.16 -8.03
C THR A 73 3.33 18.74 -9.28
N PRO A 74 3.36 20.08 -9.48
CA PRO A 74 4.06 20.68 -10.62
C PRO A 74 5.55 20.35 -10.62
N ASP A 75 6.17 20.42 -11.80
CA ASP A 75 7.62 20.24 -12.01
C ASP A 75 8.17 18.89 -11.48
N GLN A 76 7.32 17.89 -11.38
CA GLN A 76 7.76 16.55 -11.10
C GLN A 76 8.52 16.02 -12.33
N GLU A 77 9.81 15.69 -12.17
CA GLU A 77 10.64 15.17 -13.27
C GLU A 77 10.01 13.93 -13.89
N ASP A 78 10.10 13.83 -15.23
CA ASP A 78 9.46 12.80 -16.04
C ASP A 78 10.02 11.37 -15.82
N GLN A 79 10.90 11.17 -14.85
CA GLN A 79 11.43 9.84 -14.54
C GLN A 79 10.56 9.12 -13.53
N LEU A 80 9.56 8.43 -14.06
CA LEU A 80 8.78 7.49 -13.28
C LEU A 80 9.60 6.23 -13.01
N TYR A 81 9.96 6.02 -11.75
CA TYR A 81 10.61 4.79 -11.31
C TYR A 81 9.57 3.73 -10.99
N ILE A 82 9.44 2.74 -11.89
CA ILE A 82 8.65 1.54 -11.62
C ILE A 82 9.50 0.56 -10.84
N ARG A 83 9.03 0.21 -9.65
CA ARG A 83 9.67 -0.79 -8.81
C ARG A 83 9.19 -2.17 -9.22
N ILE A 84 10.11 -3.13 -9.25
CA ILE A 84 9.82 -4.53 -9.57
C ILE A 84 10.23 -5.36 -8.36
N PHE A 85 9.31 -6.18 -7.87
CA PHE A 85 9.53 -7.04 -6.72
C PHE A 85 9.01 -8.45 -6.99
N ASN A 86 9.80 -9.48 -6.63
CA ASN A 86 9.40 -10.87 -6.78
C ASN A 86 8.77 -11.36 -5.48
N LEU A 87 7.47 -11.60 -5.53
CA LEU A 87 6.72 -12.25 -4.45
C LEU A 87 7.05 -13.73 -4.42
N MET A 88 7.14 -14.28 -3.23
CA MET A 88 7.28 -15.72 -2.98
C MET A 88 5.95 -16.27 -2.44
N PRO A 89 5.63 -17.54 -2.67
CA PRO A 89 4.48 -18.18 -2.03
C PRO A 89 4.48 -17.97 -0.52
N GLY A 90 3.34 -17.54 0.03
CA GLY A 90 3.19 -17.18 1.44
C GLY A 90 3.44 -15.70 1.77
N ASP A 91 3.94 -14.91 0.81
CA ASP A 91 4.09 -13.47 1.01
C ASP A 91 2.75 -12.77 1.17
N VAL A 92 2.75 -11.76 2.01
CA VAL A 92 1.62 -10.86 2.19
C VAL A 92 2.07 -9.42 2.00
N ILE A 93 1.39 -8.72 1.10
CA ILE A 93 1.52 -7.27 0.92
C ILE A 93 0.42 -6.59 1.70
N ILE A 94 0.79 -5.56 2.49
CA ILE A 94 -0.15 -4.75 3.25
C ILE A 94 0.11 -3.29 2.91
N THR A 95 -0.95 -2.60 2.48
CA THR A 95 -0.95 -1.15 2.26
C THR A 95 -2.17 -0.53 2.93
N GLY A 96 -2.19 0.79 3.12
CA GLY A 96 -3.30 1.45 3.80
C GLY A 96 -3.14 2.96 3.85
N SER A 97 -4.17 3.65 4.34
CA SER A 97 -4.13 5.10 4.55
C SER A 97 -3.14 5.48 5.67
N ASP A 98 -2.77 6.75 5.74
CA ASP A 98 -1.88 7.34 6.76
C ASP A 98 -2.43 7.24 8.19
N GLY A 99 -3.75 7.15 8.35
CA GLY A 99 -4.36 6.87 9.66
C GLY A 99 -3.86 5.59 10.36
N ARG A 100 -3.09 4.73 9.67
CA ARG A 100 -2.40 3.59 10.29
C ARG A 100 -1.17 4.00 11.11
N ASP A 101 -0.60 5.15 10.81
CA ASP A 101 0.64 5.68 11.39
C ASP A 101 0.37 6.85 12.34
N ASP A 102 -0.59 7.71 12.01
CA ASP A 102 -0.95 8.93 12.75
C ASP A 102 -1.87 8.62 13.94
N LEU A 103 -1.24 8.23 15.05
CA LEU A 103 -1.97 7.87 16.27
C LEU A 103 -1.72 8.89 17.38
N VAL A 104 -2.78 9.28 18.07
CA VAL A 104 -2.68 10.06 19.30
C VAL A 104 -2.33 9.13 20.46
N LEU A 105 -1.16 9.32 21.00
CA LEU A 105 -0.67 8.62 22.19
C LEU A 105 -0.70 9.54 23.41
N ARG A 106 -0.67 8.94 24.60
CA ARG A 106 -0.59 9.66 25.87
C ARG A 106 0.66 9.20 26.63
N ASN A 107 1.51 10.15 27.03
CA ASN A 107 2.68 9.83 27.84
C ASN A 107 2.29 9.57 29.31
N GLN A 108 3.27 9.24 30.16
CA GLN A 108 3.07 8.94 31.58
C GLN A 108 2.52 10.16 32.37
N ASP A 109 2.79 11.38 31.88
CA ASP A 109 2.31 12.65 32.48
C ASP A 109 0.91 13.02 31.97
N GLY A 110 0.29 12.20 31.13
CA GLY A 110 -1.04 12.42 30.55
C GLY A 110 -1.05 13.41 29.38
N VAL A 111 0.13 13.80 28.86
CA VAL A 111 0.26 14.71 27.70
C VAL A 111 0.06 13.92 26.42
N GLU A 112 -0.84 14.40 25.58
CA GLU A 112 -1.07 13.81 24.24
C GLU A 112 -0.02 14.27 23.25
N PHE A 113 0.42 13.34 22.40
CA PHE A 113 1.32 13.59 21.27
C PHE A 113 0.96 12.68 20.10
N ILE A 114 1.32 13.10 18.89
CA ILE A 114 1.11 12.32 17.67
C ILE A 114 2.34 11.44 17.47
N GLN A 115 2.11 10.14 17.26
CA GLN A 115 3.16 9.23 16.85
C GLN A 115 3.22 9.25 15.33
N GLU A 116 4.39 9.59 14.77
CA GLU A 116 4.65 9.71 13.33
C GLU A 116 5.69 8.68 12.84
N ASP A 117 6.10 7.75 13.71
CA ASP A 117 7.11 6.75 13.37
C ASP A 117 6.48 5.57 12.61
N GLU A 118 6.57 5.58 11.30
CA GLU A 118 6.07 4.53 10.41
C GLU A 118 6.62 3.12 10.75
N GLN A 119 7.82 3.04 11.36
CA GLN A 119 8.41 1.77 11.77
C GLN A 119 7.55 1.02 12.79
N GLN A 120 6.75 1.75 13.58
CA GLN A 120 5.84 1.16 14.55
C GLN A 120 4.73 0.32 13.88
N PHE A 121 4.37 0.64 12.65
CA PHE A 121 3.39 -0.16 11.92
C PHE A 121 3.91 -1.55 11.57
N LEU A 122 5.21 -1.72 11.29
CA LEU A 122 5.82 -3.03 11.07
C LEU A 122 5.64 -3.95 12.27
N MET A 123 5.82 -3.42 13.48
CA MET A 123 5.62 -4.19 14.72
C MET A 123 4.15 -4.66 14.84
N ARG A 124 3.19 -3.80 14.53
CA ARG A 124 1.76 -4.16 14.56
C ARG A 124 1.41 -5.22 13.53
N VAL A 125 2.06 -5.20 12.36
CA VAL A 125 1.91 -6.24 11.34
C VAL A 125 2.46 -7.58 11.83
N GLU A 126 3.65 -7.60 12.44
CA GLU A 126 4.25 -8.81 13.02
C GLU A 126 3.38 -9.37 14.16
N GLU A 127 2.98 -8.54 15.13
CA GLU A 127 2.10 -8.93 16.23
C GLU A 127 0.72 -9.41 15.76
N GLY A 128 0.24 -8.86 14.64
CA GLY A 128 -1.01 -9.26 14.00
C GLY A 128 -0.89 -10.50 13.13
N ASP A 129 0.32 -11.07 12.98
CA ASP A 129 0.59 -12.26 12.15
C ASP A 129 0.12 -12.05 10.70
N GLY A 130 0.33 -10.83 10.16
CA GLY A 130 -0.11 -10.44 8.81
C GLY A 130 -1.62 -10.48 8.56
N LYS A 131 -2.47 -10.59 9.60
CA LYS A 131 -3.93 -10.71 9.50
C LYS A 131 -4.60 -9.35 9.75
N LEU A 132 -5.38 -8.84 8.78
CA LEU A 132 -6.01 -7.52 8.85
C LEU A 132 -6.75 -7.24 10.16
N SER A 133 -7.57 -8.18 10.61
CA SER A 133 -8.37 -8.00 11.84
C SER A 133 -7.50 -7.81 13.09
N ARG A 134 -6.40 -8.55 13.18
CA ARG A 134 -5.46 -8.44 14.30
C ARG A 134 -4.64 -7.16 14.20
N ILE A 135 -4.15 -6.81 13.00
CA ILE A 135 -3.41 -5.56 12.77
C ILE A 135 -4.30 -4.37 13.12
N ALA A 136 -5.54 -4.33 12.62
CA ALA A 136 -6.49 -3.26 12.93
C ALA A 136 -6.80 -3.16 14.43
N GLN A 137 -6.88 -4.30 15.11
CA GLN A 137 -7.03 -4.32 16.57
C GLN A 137 -5.81 -3.71 17.26
N ARG A 138 -4.58 -4.09 16.88
CA ARG A 138 -3.33 -3.55 17.43
C ARG A 138 -3.22 -2.04 17.23
N VAL A 139 -3.54 -1.55 16.03
CA VAL A 139 -3.57 -0.11 15.76
C VAL A 139 -4.51 0.62 16.74
N LYS A 140 -5.74 0.14 16.90
CA LYS A 140 -6.74 0.74 17.80
C LYS A 140 -6.38 0.62 19.29
N GLU A 141 -5.66 -0.43 19.68
CA GLU A 141 -5.17 -0.61 21.06
C GLU A 141 -3.99 0.30 21.39
N THR A 142 -3.23 0.73 20.36
CA THR A 142 -2.04 1.57 20.53
C THR A 142 -2.40 3.02 20.82
N GLY A 143 -3.39 3.59 20.13
CA GLY A 143 -3.77 4.99 20.28
C GLY A 143 -5.09 5.34 19.62
N ALA A 144 -5.53 6.58 19.77
CA ALA A 144 -6.70 7.09 19.08
C ALA A 144 -6.30 7.45 17.63
N LEU A 145 -7.15 7.07 16.69
CA LEU A 145 -6.98 7.43 15.28
C LEU A 145 -7.20 8.95 15.10
N MET A 146 -6.32 9.60 14.36
CA MET A 146 -6.49 11.01 13.97
C MET A 146 -7.24 11.18 12.66
N ASP A 147 -7.19 10.17 11.79
CA ASP A 147 -7.79 10.21 10.47
C ASP A 147 -8.43 8.87 10.12
N ASP A 148 -9.08 8.81 8.96
CA ASP A 148 -9.70 7.60 8.44
C ASP A 148 -8.66 6.50 8.25
N PHE A 149 -9.00 5.31 8.73
CA PHE A 149 -8.13 4.15 8.73
C PHE A 149 -8.62 3.08 7.77
N SER A 150 -7.80 2.77 6.78
CA SER A 150 -8.04 1.67 5.84
C SER A 150 -6.81 0.80 5.66
N LEU A 151 -7.02 -0.50 5.48
CA LEU A 151 -5.97 -1.46 5.14
C LEU A 151 -6.43 -2.37 4.01
N LEU A 152 -5.50 -2.65 3.11
CA LEU A 152 -5.62 -3.66 2.05
C LEU A 152 -4.55 -4.72 2.27
N ARG A 153 -4.94 -5.99 2.17
CA ARG A 153 -4.06 -7.15 2.23
C ARG A 153 -4.16 -7.96 0.95
N ILE A 154 -3.01 -8.24 0.36
CA ILE A 154 -2.88 -9.11 -0.80
C ILE A 154 -1.95 -10.25 -0.38
N SER A 155 -2.40 -11.51 -0.48
CA SER A 155 -1.55 -12.67 -0.29
C SER A 155 -1.20 -13.30 -1.64
N PHE A 156 0.04 -13.75 -1.76
CA PHE A 156 0.49 -14.53 -2.89
C PHE A 156 0.70 -15.98 -2.42
N ASP A 157 -0.23 -16.84 -2.79
CA ASP A 157 -0.19 -18.25 -2.43
C ASP A 157 0.19 -19.10 -3.67
N GLU A 158 0.79 -20.26 -3.45
CA GLU A 158 1.03 -21.21 -4.56
C GLU A 158 -0.28 -21.52 -5.26
N SER A 159 -0.34 -21.14 -6.52
CA SER A 159 -1.41 -21.29 -7.49
C SER A 159 -2.68 -22.00 -7.00
N LEU A 160 -3.77 -21.27 -6.91
CA LEU A 160 -5.06 -21.82 -7.22
C LEU A 160 -4.94 -22.39 -8.65
N THR A 161 -4.80 -23.70 -8.77
CA THR A 161 -4.85 -24.38 -10.08
C THR A 161 -6.18 -24.02 -10.72
N GLU A 162 -6.23 -23.83 -12.05
CA GLU A 162 -7.42 -23.42 -12.83
C GLU A 162 -8.72 -24.19 -12.49
N THR A 163 -8.63 -25.24 -11.70
CA THR A 163 -9.74 -26.08 -11.26
C THR A 163 -10.62 -25.46 -10.17
N GLU A 164 -10.18 -24.40 -9.51
CA GLU A 164 -10.91 -23.75 -8.39
C GLU A 164 -11.51 -22.39 -8.72
N LEU A 165 -11.45 -21.95 -9.97
CA LEU A 165 -12.20 -20.77 -10.39
C LEU A 165 -13.71 -21.09 -10.31
N PRO A 166 -14.54 -20.25 -9.67
CA PRO A 166 -15.99 -20.44 -9.67
C PRO A 166 -16.46 -20.49 -11.12
N LYS A 167 -17.05 -21.63 -11.53
CA LYS A 167 -17.73 -21.73 -12.81
C LYS A 167 -18.78 -20.63 -12.88
N GLU A 168 -18.68 -19.80 -13.91
CA GLU A 168 -19.55 -18.71 -14.35
C GLU A 168 -20.82 -18.48 -13.53
N ILE A 169 -20.99 -17.26 -13.07
CA ILE A 169 -22.29 -16.77 -12.55
C ILE A 169 -23.26 -16.88 -13.72
N PRO A 170 -24.38 -17.68 -13.59
CA PRO A 170 -25.36 -17.76 -14.64
C PRO A 170 -25.98 -16.39 -14.87
N ASP A 171 -26.00 -15.92 -16.11
CA ASP A 171 -26.76 -14.76 -16.54
C ASP A 171 -28.17 -14.82 -15.98
N GLN A 172 -28.49 -13.94 -15.04
CA GLN A 172 -29.89 -13.71 -14.67
C GLN A 172 -30.49 -12.73 -15.68
N VAL A 173 -31.38 -13.24 -16.49
CA VAL A 173 -32.30 -12.53 -17.38
C VAL A 173 -33.27 -11.67 -16.54
#